data_e3718355fdef7e4634d41b2ae3a1d917
#
_entry.id   e3718355fdef7e4634d41b2ae3a1d917
#
_cell.length_a   1.000
_cell.length_b   1.000
_cell.length_c   1.000
_cell.angle_alpha   90.00
_cell.angle_beta   90.00
_cell.angle_gamma   90.00
#
_symmetry.space_group_name_H-M   'P 1'
#
loop_
_entity.id
_entity.type
_entity.pdbx_description
1 polymer ?
#
loop_
_entity_poly.entity_id
_entity_poly.type
_entity_poly.pdbx_seq_one_letter_code
_entity_poly.pdbx_strand_id
1 'polypeptide(L)'
;MYSKIQETASWLKSRMTTSPTTAIVLGTGLGKLANEITDATRISYKEIPNFPVSTVEGHSGNLIFGKLGDKDILAMEGRFHYYEGYTMQEVTFPIRVMYELGIKTLFVSNAAGGTNPKFEIGDLMIITDQINALPENPLRGKNFPTGPRFPDMSEAYNKGLIQQALAIAEEKGIKVQQGVYLATQGPTFETPSEYKMFRIWGADAVGMSTVPEVIVANHCGIKCFGISVITDLGVEGKIVEVSHEEVQKAADAVQPLMAEIMREMINRA
;
A
#
# COMPACT_ATOMS: atom_id res chain seq x y z
N MET A 1 6.07 20.75 -9.64
CA MET A 1 5.49 19.63 -8.89
C MET A 1 4.79 20.09 -7.61
N TYR A 2 5.46 20.80 -6.66
CA TYR A 2 4.86 21.19 -5.38
C TYR A 2 3.59 22.03 -5.53
N SER A 3 3.57 23.01 -6.43
CA SER A 3 2.37 23.81 -6.73
C SER A 3 1.18 22.97 -7.19
N LYS A 4 1.43 21.92 -7.99
CA LYS A 4 0.39 20.97 -8.41
C LYS A 4 -0.18 20.19 -7.24
N ILE A 5 0.66 19.80 -6.27
CA ILE A 5 0.21 19.12 -5.04
C ILE A 5 -0.73 20.02 -4.26
N GLN A 6 -0.35 21.30 -4.06
CA GLN A 6 -1.16 22.29 -3.34
C GLN A 6 -2.48 22.60 -4.06
N GLU A 7 -2.46 22.73 -5.40
CA GLU A 7 -3.64 22.91 -6.23
C GLU A 7 -4.62 21.75 -6.05
N THR A 8 -4.12 20.51 -6.20
CA THR A 8 -4.91 19.30 -6.03
C THR A 8 -5.49 19.18 -4.62
N ALA A 9 -4.69 19.42 -3.60
CA ALA A 9 -5.14 19.38 -2.21
C ALA A 9 -6.23 20.45 -1.93
N SER A 10 -6.07 21.66 -2.45
CA SER A 10 -7.07 22.73 -2.31
C SER A 10 -8.37 22.39 -3.03
N TRP A 11 -8.28 21.79 -4.21
CA TRP A 11 -9.43 21.34 -4.99
C TRP A 11 -10.19 20.22 -4.25
N LEU A 12 -9.48 19.27 -3.66
CA LEU A 12 -10.08 18.20 -2.85
C LEU A 12 -10.70 18.75 -1.56
N LYS A 13 -10.01 19.63 -0.84
CA LYS A 13 -10.55 20.27 0.39
C LYS A 13 -11.90 20.95 0.17
N SER A 14 -12.10 21.56 -0.99
CA SER A 14 -13.39 22.20 -1.32
C SER A 14 -14.56 21.21 -1.51
N ARG A 15 -14.28 19.92 -1.59
CA ARG A 15 -15.25 18.85 -1.83
C ARG A 15 -15.37 17.87 -0.65
N MET A 16 -14.44 17.96 0.29
CA MET A 16 -14.47 17.15 1.50
C MET A 16 -15.49 17.73 2.50
N THR A 17 -16.28 16.85 3.08
CA THR A 17 -17.21 17.19 4.18
C THR A 17 -16.59 16.90 5.56
N THR A 18 -15.47 16.18 5.60
CA THR A 18 -14.75 15.77 6.82
C THR A 18 -13.26 16.04 6.67
N SER A 19 -12.51 15.93 7.76
CA SER A 19 -11.06 16.13 7.79
C SER A 19 -10.37 14.86 8.31
N PRO A 20 -10.29 13.79 7.50
CA PRO A 20 -9.68 12.53 7.93
C PRO A 20 -8.20 12.71 8.25
N THR A 21 -7.73 12.03 9.29
CA THR A 21 -6.32 11.91 9.63
C THR A 21 -5.71 10.57 9.23
N THR A 22 -6.57 9.65 8.78
CA THR A 22 -6.21 8.31 8.36
C THR A 22 -6.51 8.10 6.89
N ALA A 23 -5.55 7.55 6.16
CA ALA A 23 -5.73 7.14 4.78
C ALA A 23 -5.42 5.65 4.61
N ILE A 24 -6.07 5.04 3.60
CA ILE A 24 -5.85 3.66 3.21
C ILE A 24 -5.67 3.56 1.69
N VAL A 25 -4.66 2.83 1.25
CA VAL A 25 -4.50 2.42 -0.15
C VAL A 25 -4.99 0.99 -0.30
N LEU A 26 -6.15 0.85 -0.94
CA LEU A 26 -6.79 -0.43 -1.23
C LEU A 26 -6.14 -1.03 -2.47
N GLY A 27 -5.10 -1.84 -2.26
CA GLY A 27 -4.47 -2.62 -3.31
C GLY A 27 -5.21 -3.92 -3.60
N THR A 28 -4.60 -4.77 -4.43
CA THR A 28 -5.11 -6.12 -4.74
C THR A 28 -5.44 -6.87 -3.45
N GLY A 29 -6.64 -7.44 -3.37
CA GLY A 29 -7.16 -8.15 -2.20
C GLY A 29 -7.94 -7.31 -1.19
N LEU A 30 -8.00 -5.96 -1.32
CA LEU A 30 -8.81 -5.13 -0.41
C LEU A 30 -9.87 -4.25 -1.10
N GLY A 31 -10.07 -4.40 -2.42
CA GLY A 31 -11.03 -3.58 -3.16
C GLY A 31 -12.46 -3.61 -2.57
N LYS A 32 -12.89 -4.74 -2.05
CA LYS A 32 -14.24 -4.87 -1.45
C LYS A 32 -14.43 -4.07 -0.17
N LEU A 33 -13.35 -3.71 0.56
CA LEU A 33 -13.42 -2.86 1.75
C LEU A 33 -13.96 -1.45 1.41
N ALA A 34 -13.77 -0.99 0.17
CA ALA A 34 -14.36 0.26 -0.30
C ALA A 34 -15.88 0.30 -0.22
N ASN A 35 -16.55 -0.86 -0.27
CA ASN A 35 -18.01 -0.97 -0.17
C ASN A 35 -18.52 -0.85 1.28
N GLU A 36 -17.64 -0.99 2.26
CA GLU A 36 -17.98 -0.83 3.68
C GLU A 36 -17.87 0.64 4.13
N ILE A 37 -17.34 1.52 3.27
CA ILE A 37 -17.22 2.95 3.57
C ILE A 37 -18.61 3.59 3.44
N THR A 38 -19.13 4.10 4.55
CA THR A 38 -20.42 4.78 4.63
C THR A 38 -20.24 6.30 4.46
N ASP A 39 -21.33 7.03 4.20
CA ASP A 39 -21.32 8.47 3.91
C ASP A 39 -20.28 8.84 2.83
N ALA A 40 -20.08 7.93 1.86
CA ALA A 40 -18.99 7.97 0.92
C ALA A 40 -19.18 9.00 -0.19
N THR A 41 -18.25 9.91 -0.33
CA THR A 41 -18.05 10.71 -1.54
C THR A 41 -16.95 10.07 -2.37
N ARG A 42 -17.29 9.59 -3.57
CA ARG A 42 -16.37 8.97 -4.53
C ARG A 42 -16.03 9.97 -5.63
N ILE A 43 -14.74 10.17 -5.88
CA ILE A 43 -14.24 11.07 -6.91
C ILE A 43 -13.30 10.26 -7.81
N SER A 44 -13.62 10.19 -9.11
CA SER A 44 -12.73 9.49 -10.07
C SER A 44 -11.38 10.20 -10.15
N TYR A 45 -10.29 9.43 -10.23
CA TYR A 45 -8.94 10.00 -10.43
C TYR A 45 -8.87 10.88 -11.69
N LYS A 46 -9.66 10.58 -12.71
CA LYS A 46 -9.76 11.38 -13.95
C LYS A 46 -10.29 12.80 -13.73
N GLU A 47 -11.07 13.00 -12.67
CA GLU A 47 -11.66 14.31 -12.33
C GLU A 47 -10.73 15.14 -11.45
N ILE A 48 -9.77 14.49 -10.77
CA ILE A 48 -8.87 15.15 -9.82
C ILE A 48 -7.72 15.83 -10.59
N PRO A 49 -7.54 17.15 -10.47
CA PRO A 49 -6.45 17.84 -11.15
C PRO A 49 -5.09 17.22 -10.85
N ASN A 50 -4.27 17.04 -11.86
CA ASN A 50 -2.90 16.51 -11.79
C ASN A 50 -2.75 15.05 -11.29
N PHE A 51 -3.84 14.33 -11.01
CA PHE A 51 -3.77 12.93 -10.62
C PHE A 51 -3.42 12.06 -11.83
N PRO A 52 -2.59 11.01 -11.65
CA PRO A 52 -2.46 9.95 -12.64
C PRO A 52 -3.78 9.19 -12.80
N VAL A 53 -3.89 8.41 -13.85
CA VAL A 53 -5.05 7.55 -14.11
C VAL A 53 -4.61 6.10 -13.97
N SER A 54 -5.24 5.32 -13.09
CA SER A 54 -4.95 3.89 -12.99
C SER A 54 -5.31 3.16 -14.28
N THR A 55 -4.39 2.34 -14.78
CA THR A 55 -4.54 1.54 -16.00
C THR A 55 -4.62 0.04 -15.69
N VAL A 56 -4.46 -0.34 -14.42
CA VAL A 56 -4.45 -1.73 -13.98
C VAL A 56 -5.88 -2.27 -13.89
N GLU A 57 -6.11 -3.41 -14.48
CA GLU A 57 -7.38 -4.15 -14.39
C GLU A 57 -7.68 -4.50 -12.92
N GLY A 58 -8.93 -4.29 -12.50
CA GLY A 58 -9.34 -4.48 -11.10
C GLY A 58 -9.15 -3.26 -10.18
N HIS A 59 -8.54 -2.16 -10.67
CA HIS A 59 -8.47 -0.90 -9.96
C HIS A 59 -9.58 0.05 -10.43
N SER A 60 -10.54 0.37 -9.54
CA SER A 60 -11.67 1.24 -9.88
C SER A 60 -11.26 2.70 -10.14
N GLY A 61 -10.11 3.12 -9.63
CA GLY A 61 -9.54 4.44 -9.89
C GLY A 61 -10.33 5.59 -9.25
N ASN A 62 -10.73 5.42 -7.98
CA ASN A 62 -11.46 6.42 -7.22
C ASN A 62 -10.74 6.83 -5.93
N LEU A 63 -10.87 8.10 -5.57
CA LEU A 63 -10.57 8.59 -4.23
C LEU A 63 -11.90 8.69 -3.46
N ILE A 64 -11.94 8.11 -2.26
CA ILE A 64 -13.16 7.99 -1.46
C ILE A 64 -12.94 8.72 -0.14
N PHE A 65 -13.83 9.62 0.21
CA PHE A 65 -13.96 10.21 1.53
C PHE A 65 -15.21 9.64 2.18
N GLY A 66 -15.12 9.21 3.43
CA GLY A 66 -16.26 8.63 4.13
C GLY A 66 -15.86 8.08 5.49
N LYS A 67 -16.71 7.20 6.01
CA LYS A 67 -16.49 6.56 7.31
C LYS A 67 -16.27 5.08 7.15
N LEU A 68 -15.27 4.56 7.86
CA LEU A 68 -15.11 3.12 8.09
C LEU A 68 -15.33 2.88 9.60
N GLY A 69 -16.46 2.25 9.93
CA GLY A 69 -16.97 2.30 11.30
C GLY A 69 -17.29 3.74 11.68
N ASP A 70 -16.78 4.22 12.82
CA ASP A 70 -17.01 5.58 13.31
C ASP A 70 -15.91 6.59 12.89
N LYS A 71 -14.90 6.15 12.16
CA LYS A 71 -13.73 6.97 11.80
C LYS A 71 -13.84 7.54 10.40
N ASP A 72 -13.59 8.84 10.28
CA ASP A 72 -13.41 9.50 8.99
C ASP A 72 -12.11 9.02 8.34
N ILE A 73 -12.18 8.57 7.09
CA ILE A 73 -11.05 8.09 6.32
C ILE A 73 -11.01 8.67 4.91
N LEU A 74 -9.81 8.62 4.34
CA LEU A 74 -9.57 8.80 2.92
C LEU A 74 -9.09 7.46 2.35
N ALA A 75 -9.75 6.93 1.33
CA ALA A 75 -9.35 5.68 0.69
C ALA A 75 -9.02 5.89 -0.79
N MET A 76 -7.91 5.31 -1.23
CA MET A 76 -7.61 5.11 -2.65
C MET A 76 -8.14 3.74 -3.08
N GLU A 77 -9.10 3.72 -3.97
CA GLU A 77 -9.62 2.48 -4.59
C GLU A 77 -8.78 2.14 -5.82
N GLY A 78 -7.61 1.57 -5.59
CA GLY A 78 -6.53 1.34 -6.54
C GLY A 78 -5.34 2.28 -6.34
N ARG A 79 -4.21 1.92 -6.94
CA ARG A 79 -2.95 2.67 -6.87
C ARG A 79 -2.30 2.82 -8.23
N PHE A 80 -1.18 3.52 -8.27
CA PHE A 80 -0.33 3.68 -9.46
C PHE A 80 0.96 2.88 -9.29
N HIS A 81 1.42 2.26 -10.38
CA HIS A 81 2.63 1.46 -10.36
C HIS A 81 3.67 2.03 -11.33
N TYR A 82 4.93 1.80 -11.03
CA TYR A 82 6.03 2.26 -11.87
C TYR A 82 6.02 1.58 -13.25
N TYR A 83 5.61 0.31 -13.32
CA TYR A 83 5.50 -0.42 -14.59
C TYR A 83 4.39 0.10 -15.53
N GLU A 84 3.48 0.92 -15.05
CA GLU A 84 2.47 1.59 -15.90
C GLU A 84 3.09 2.71 -16.75
N GLY A 85 4.40 3.02 -16.56
CA GLY A 85 5.12 4.05 -17.28
C GLY A 85 5.17 5.40 -16.58
N TYR A 86 4.63 5.48 -15.37
CA TYR A 86 4.68 6.67 -14.52
C TYR A 86 6.07 6.87 -13.90
N THR A 87 6.48 8.13 -13.75
CA THR A 87 7.64 8.48 -12.94
C THR A 87 7.37 8.20 -11.46
N MET A 88 8.42 8.03 -10.66
CA MET A 88 8.28 7.84 -9.21
C MET A 88 7.55 9.00 -8.52
N GLN A 89 7.69 10.22 -9.05
CA GLN A 89 6.97 11.40 -8.55
C GLN A 89 5.46 11.32 -8.84
N GLU A 90 5.07 10.75 -9.97
CA GLU A 90 3.65 10.54 -10.31
C GLU A 90 3.06 9.39 -9.49
N VAL A 91 3.77 8.27 -9.38
CA VAL A 91 3.35 7.13 -8.54
C VAL A 91 3.05 7.58 -7.10
N THR A 92 3.87 8.47 -6.55
CA THR A 92 3.79 8.93 -5.15
C THR A 92 3.07 10.26 -4.97
N PHE A 93 2.58 10.86 -6.06
CA PHE A 93 1.85 12.13 -6.01
C PHE A 93 0.67 12.11 -5.02
N PRO A 94 -0.16 11.05 -4.99
CA PRO A 94 -1.27 10.97 -4.03
C PRO A 94 -0.84 11.05 -2.58
N ILE A 95 0.30 10.46 -2.22
CA ILE A 95 0.79 10.44 -0.83
C ILE A 95 1.16 11.86 -0.38
N ARG A 96 1.75 12.66 -1.28
CA ARG A 96 2.02 14.07 -0.99
C ARG A 96 0.75 14.91 -0.88
N VAL A 97 -0.25 14.61 -1.71
CA VAL A 97 -1.58 15.25 -1.59
C VAL A 97 -2.23 14.89 -0.25
N MET A 98 -2.14 13.63 0.18
CA MET A 98 -2.62 13.19 1.50
C MET A 98 -1.98 13.96 2.65
N TYR A 99 -0.67 14.23 2.58
CA TYR A 99 0.01 15.06 3.56
C TYR A 99 -0.60 16.47 3.63
N GLU A 100 -0.83 17.13 2.48
CA GLU A 100 -1.46 18.45 2.42
C GLU A 100 -2.93 18.45 2.89
N LEU A 101 -3.61 17.30 2.78
CA LEU A 101 -4.96 17.11 3.33
C LEU A 101 -4.97 16.88 4.85
N GLY A 102 -3.81 16.68 5.48
CA GLY A 102 -3.69 16.51 6.93
C GLY A 102 -3.61 15.06 7.40
N ILE A 103 -3.43 14.10 6.50
CA ILE A 103 -3.28 12.69 6.86
C ILE A 103 -2.02 12.51 7.75
N LYS A 104 -2.18 11.70 8.81
CA LYS A 104 -1.15 11.38 9.80
C LYS A 104 -0.79 9.90 9.82
N THR A 105 -1.71 9.05 9.38
CA THR A 105 -1.51 7.59 9.34
C THR A 105 -1.93 7.05 7.98
N LEU A 106 -1.07 6.25 7.38
CA LEU A 106 -1.28 5.59 6.09
C LEU A 106 -1.27 4.07 6.27
N PHE A 107 -2.35 3.44 5.86
CA PHE A 107 -2.47 2.00 5.73
C PHE A 107 -2.29 1.60 4.27
N VAL A 108 -1.42 0.63 4.00
CA VAL A 108 -1.19 0.11 2.65
C VAL A 108 -1.39 -1.39 2.60
N SER A 109 -1.99 -1.88 1.53
CA SER A 109 -2.16 -3.30 1.27
C SER A 109 -1.69 -3.68 -0.12
N ASN A 110 -1.28 -4.91 -0.29
CA ASN A 110 -0.84 -5.44 -1.58
C ASN A 110 -0.97 -6.97 -1.65
N ALA A 111 -0.88 -7.51 -2.86
CA ALA A 111 -0.58 -8.90 -3.14
C ALA A 111 0.92 -9.04 -3.38
N ALA A 112 1.52 -10.16 -2.97
CA ALA A 112 2.95 -10.39 -3.04
C ALA A 112 3.29 -11.88 -3.20
N GLY A 113 4.33 -12.20 -3.98
CA GLY A 113 4.92 -13.53 -4.05
C GLY A 113 5.77 -13.81 -2.80
N GLY A 114 5.54 -14.95 -2.15
CA GLY A 114 6.27 -15.35 -0.96
C GLY A 114 7.64 -15.94 -1.29
N THR A 115 8.72 -15.36 -0.76
CA THR A 115 10.09 -15.89 -0.87
C THR A 115 10.52 -16.68 0.36
N ASN A 116 9.78 -16.53 1.48
CA ASN A 116 10.04 -17.26 2.70
C ASN A 116 9.48 -18.70 2.61
N PRO A 117 10.30 -19.75 2.80
CA PRO A 117 9.87 -21.15 2.67
C PRO A 117 8.82 -21.60 3.70
N LYS A 118 8.59 -20.81 4.76
CA LYS A 118 7.58 -21.04 5.79
C LYS A 118 6.21 -20.49 5.43
N PHE A 119 6.13 -19.66 4.37
CA PHE A 119 4.87 -19.05 3.97
C PHE A 119 4.07 -20.00 3.07
N GLU A 120 2.77 -19.81 3.09
CA GLU A 120 1.80 -20.52 2.29
C GLU A 120 0.95 -19.51 1.50
N ILE A 121 0.39 -19.96 0.37
CA ILE A 121 -0.56 -19.15 -0.40
C ILE A 121 -1.78 -18.87 0.50
N GLY A 122 -2.19 -17.61 0.57
CA GLY A 122 -3.24 -17.13 1.45
C GLY A 122 -2.77 -16.65 2.81
N ASP A 123 -1.48 -16.79 3.16
CA ASP A 123 -0.96 -16.17 4.39
C ASP A 123 -1.08 -14.64 4.30
N LEU A 124 -1.46 -14.02 5.41
CA LEU A 124 -1.38 -12.57 5.61
C LEU A 124 -0.06 -12.24 6.27
N MET A 125 0.73 -11.38 5.65
CA MET A 125 2.02 -10.93 6.19
C MET A 125 1.94 -9.46 6.62
N ILE A 126 2.10 -9.19 7.91
CA ILE A 126 2.33 -7.84 8.43
C ILE A 126 3.74 -7.42 8.04
N ILE A 127 3.86 -6.31 7.31
CA ILE A 127 5.15 -5.81 6.82
C ILE A 127 5.87 -5.12 7.98
N THR A 128 7.07 -5.60 8.31
CA THR A 128 7.89 -5.05 9.39
C THR A 128 9.02 -4.17 8.89
N ASP A 129 9.46 -4.39 7.65
CA ASP A 129 10.51 -3.61 6.98
C ASP A 129 10.41 -3.79 5.46
N GLN A 130 11.24 -3.06 4.71
CA GLN A 130 11.21 -3.10 3.24
C GLN A 130 12.58 -3.03 2.60
N ILE A 131 12.67 -3.57 1.38
CA ILE A 131 13.81 -3.43 0.48
C ILE A 131 13.35 -2.74 -0.80
N ASN A 132 14.01 -1.64 -1.16
CA ASN A 132 13.76 -0.96 -2.43
C ASN A 132 14.69 -1.49 -3.52
N ALA A 133 14.20 -2.40 -4.34
CA ALA A 133 14.89 -2.90 -5.55
C ALA A 133 14.38 -2.23 -6.85
N LEU A 134 13.59 -1.16 -6.72
CA LEU A 134 13.16 -0.34 -7.86
C LEU A 134 14.33 0.48 -8.42
N PRO A 135 14.32 0.82 -9.72
CA PRO A 135 15.44 1.53 -10.36
C PRO A 135 15.61 2.97 -9.87
N GLU A 136 14.58 3.54 -9.24
CA GLU A 136 14.60 4.91 -8.74
C GLU A 136 14.06 5.01 -7.30
N ASN A 137 14.53 6.05 -6.58
CA ASN A 137 13.96 6.46 -5.30
C ASN A 137 13.05 7.67 -5.53
N PRO A 138 11.82 7.70 -5.00
CA PRO A 138 10.87 8.81 -5.19
C PRO A 138 11.36 10.16 -4.63
N LEU A 139 12.39 10.16 -3.78
CA LEU A 139 13.02 11.37 -3.24
C LEU A 139 14.21 11.86 -4.07
N ARG A 140 14.55 11.16 -5.18
CA ARG A 140 15.62 11.58 -6.08
C ARG A 140 15.28 12.95 -6.68
N GLY A 141 16.25 13.86 -6.72
CA GLY A 141 16.11 15.21 -7.27
C GLY A 141 16.02 16.28 -6.18
N LYS A 142 15.36 17.41 -6.48
CA LYS A 142 15.20 18.52 -5.54
C LYS A 142 14.30 18.11 -4.36
N ASN A 143 14.75 18.39 -3.14
CA ASN A 143 13.96 18.10 -1.94
C ASN A 143 12.65 18.89 -1.90
N PHE A 144 11.59 18.25 -1.42
CA PHE A 144 10.31 18.91 -1.14
C PHE A 144 10.34 19.53 0.28
N PRO A 145 9.66 20.66 0.49
CA PRO A 145 9.64 21.34 1.79
C PRO A 145 8.84 20.58 2.86
N THR A 146 8.23 19.45 2.52
CA THR A 146 7.40 18.62 3.40
C THR A 146 8.20 17.70 4.32
N GLY A 147 9.53 17.63 4.16
CA GLY A 147 10.37 16.77 4.99
C GLY A 147 11.87 17.01 4.77
N PRO A 148 12.72 16.31 5.55
CA PRO A 148 14.16 16.44 5.48
C PRO A 148 14.73 15.89 4.17
N ARG A 149 15.92 16.37 3.75
CA ARG A 149 16.60 15.83 2.55
C ARG A 149 16.94 14.34 2.69
N PHE A 150 17.27 13.92 3.90
CA PHE A 150 17.65 12.55 4.23
C PHE A 150 16.76 12.06 5.38
N PRO A 151 15.56 11.52 5.07
CA PRO A 151 14.69 10.98 6.09
C PRO A 151 15.28 9.70 6.70
N ASP A 152 15.11 9.53 8.00
CA ASP A 152 15.39 8.27 8.66
C ASP A 152 14.35 7.23 8.26
N MET A 153 14.79 6.04 7.90
CA MET A 153 13.95 4.91 7.51
C MET A 153 14.11 3.70 8.45
N SER A 154 14.73 3.87 9.63
CA SER A 154 14.92 2.79 10.60
C SER A 154 13.61 2.26 11.21
N GLU A 155 12.54 3.00 11.06
CA GLU A 155 11.17 2.62 11.39
C GLU A 155 10.22 2.98 10.24
N ALA A 156 10.44 2.39 9.06
CA ALA A 156 9.63 2.65 7.87
C ALA A 156 8.15 2.28 8.10
N TYR A 157 7.91 1.22 8.85
CA TYR A 157 6.59 0.79 9.33
C TYR A 157 6.52 0.99 10.83
N ASN A 158 5.46 1.66 11.30
CA ASN A 158 5.36 2.08 12.70
C ASN A 158 5.18 0.88 13.65
N LYS A 159 6.11 0.70 14.58
CA LYS A 159 6.12 -0.42 15.51
C LYS A 159 4.86 -0.52 16.38
N GLY A 160 4.29 0.63 16.78
CA GLY A 160 3.05 0.66 17.54
C GLY A 160 1.87 0.10 16.74
N LEU A 161 1.76 0.46 15.46
CA LEU A 161 0.73 -0.07 14.55
C LEU A 161 0.95 -1.58 14.28
N ILE A 162 2.19 -2.03 14.11
CA ILE A 162 2.51 -3.45 13.97
C ILE A 162 2.05 -4.23 15.20
N GLN A 163 2.38 -3.78 16.41
CA GLN A 163 1.96 -4.45 17.66
C GLN A 163 0.44 -4.46 17.81
N GLN A 164 -0.24 -3.38 17.43
CA GLN A 164 -1.71 -3.32 17.42
C GLN A 164 -2.31 -4.35 16.47
N ALA A 165 -1.77 -4.48 15.25
CA ALA A 165 -2.23 -5.46 14.27
C ALA A 165 -2.03 -6.90 14.75
N LEU A 166 -0.89 -7.20 15.37
CA LEU A 166 -0.61 -8.51 15.97
C LEU A 166 -1.60 -8.86 17.09
N ALA A 167 -1.87 -7.91 17.99
CA ALA A 167 -2.84 -8.09 19.07
C ALA A 167 -4.27 -8.32 18.53
N ILE A 168 -4.68 -7.58 17.49
CA ILE A 168 -5.97 -7.76 16.83
C ILE A 168 -6.04 -9.15 16.16
N ALA A 169 -4.98 -9.56 15.46
CA ALA A 169 -4.94 -10.87 14.82
C ALA A 169 -5.06 -12.01 15.85
N GLU A 170 -4.36 -11.91 16.97
CA GLU A 170 -4.47 -12.87 18.08
C GLU A 170 -5.88 -12.89 18.69
N GLU A 171 -6.45 -11.72 18.99
CA GLU A 171 -7.81 -11.56 19.54
C GLU A 171 -8.88 -12.18 18.62
N LYS A 172 -8.71 -12.03 17.31
CA LYS A 172 -9.64 -12.54 16.30
C LYS A 172 -9.34 -13.98 15.85
N GLY A 173 -8.26 -14.60 16.35
CA GLY A 173 -7.82 -15.92 15.91
C GLY A 173 -7.37 -15.97 14.46
N ILE A 174 -6.89 -14.86 13.91
CA ILE A 174 -6.40 -14.75 12.53
C ILE A 174 -4.90 -15.04 12.52
N LYS A 175 -4.48 -16.09 11.81
CA LYS A 175 -3.06 -16.39 11.60
C LYS A 175 -2.42 -15.31 10.74
N VAL A 176 -1.34 -14.70 11.21
CA VAL A 176 -0.54 -13.75 10.44
C VAL A 176 0.94 -14.11 10.51
N GLN A 177 1.64 -13.80 9.43
CA GLN A 177 3.09 -13.80 9.34
C GLN A 177 3.64 -12.40 9.57
N GLN A 178 4.93 -12.28 9.78
CA GLN A 178 5.66 -11.02 9.77
C GLN A 178 6.84 -11.14 8.81
N GLY A 179 7.18 -10.06 8.10
CA GLY A 179 8.29 -10.15 7.16
C GLY A 179 8.66 -8.85 6.47
N VAL A 180 9.73 -8.96 5.70
CA VAL A 180 10.30 -7.89 4.89
C VAL A 180 9.72 -7.95 3.48
N TYR A 181 9.13 -6.83 3.03
CA TYR A 181 8.61 -6.68 1.68
C TYR A 181 9.65 -6.05 0.75
N LEU A 182 9.92 -6.70 -0.38
CA LEU A 182 10.79 -6.16 -1.42
C LEU A 182 9.96 -5.66 -2.60
N ALA A 183 10.27 -4.46 -3.09
CA ALA A 183 9.62 -3.93 -4.29
C ALA A 183 10.55 -4.02 -5.51
N THR A 184 10.03 -4.64 -6.59
CA THR A 184 10.65 -4.68 -7.93
C THR A 184 9.89 -3.80 -8.90
N GLN A 185 10.47 -3.60 -10.09
CA GLN A 185 9.85 -2.81 -11.14
C GLN A 185 8.63 -3.50 -11.75
N GLY A 186 8.68 -4.81 -11.99
CA GLY A 186 7.76 -5.48 -12.90
C GLY A 186 7.90 -4.98 -14.36
N PRO A 187 6.93 -5.23 -15.25
CA PRO A 187 5.66 -5.93 -15.04
C PRO A 187 5.78 -7.47 -15.08
N THR A 188 6.96 -8.03 -15.35
CA THR A 188 7.17 -9.49 -15.34
C THR A 188 7.13 -10.02 -13.92
N PHE A 189 6.55 -11.20 -13.73
CA PHE A 189 6.78 -11.98 -12.51
C PHE A 189 8.25 -12.43 -12.48
N GLU A 190 8.72 -12.75 -11.29
CA GLU A 190 10.10 -13.05 -11.02
C GLU A 190 10.51 -14.42 -11.55
N THR A 191 11.74 -14.51 -12.08
CA THR A 191 12.37 -15.78 -12.39
C THR A 191 12.74 -16.54 -11.10
N PRO A 192 12.94 -17.88 -11.15
CA PRO A 192 13.43 -18.65 -9.99
C PRO A 192 14.74 -18.11 -9.40
N SER A 193 15.61 -17.56 -10.24
CA SER A 193 16.89 -16.97 -9.80
C SER A 193 16.70 -15.64 -9.09
N GLU A 194 15.74 -14.82 -9.51
CA GLU A 194 15.38 -13.56 -8.85
C GLU A 194 14.75 -13.83 -7.49
N TYR A 195 13.83 -14.77 -7.36
CA TYR A 195 13.28 -15.18 -6.07
C TYR A 195 14.38 -15.61 -5.10
N LYS A 196 15.32 -16.44 -5.55
CA LYS A 196 16.49 -16.86 -4.75
C LYS A 196 17.36 -15.67 -4.34
N MET A 197 17.62 -14.74 -5.25
CA MET A 197 18.38 -13.52 -4.99
C MET A 197 17.67 -12.66 -3.93
N PHE A 198 16.39 -12.42 -4.06
CA PHE A 198 15.61 -11.60 -3.12
C PHE A 198 15.57 -12.25 -1.73
N ARG A 199 15.44 -13.57 -1.67
CA ARG A 199 15.53 -14.29 -0.38
C ARG A 199 16.90 -14.10 0.28
N ILE A 200 18.00 -14.16 -0.50
CA ILE A 200 19.36 -13.91 0.02
C ILE A 200 19.50 -12.47 0.52
N TRP A 201 18.85 -11.49 -0.10
CA TRP A 201 18.83 -10.10 0.36
C TRP A 201 18.00 -9.90 1.64
N GLY A 202 17.26 -10.89 2.07
CA GLY A 202 16.46 -10.86 3.30
C GLY A 202 14.99 -10.58 3.08
N ALA A 203 14.49 -10.60 1.85
CA ALA A 203 13.07 -10.47 1.59
C ALA A 203 12.29 -11.72 2.01
N ASP A 204 11.08 -11.53 2.54
CA ASP A 204 10.10 -12.58 2.83
C ASP A 204 8.98 -12.61 1.79
N ALA A 205 8.73 -11.48 1.16
CA ALA A 205 7.78 -11.35 0.05
C ALA A 205 8.26 -10.31 -0.96
N VAL A 206 7.81 -10.43 -2.21
CA VAL A 206 8.13 -9.53 -3.32
C VAL A 206 6.87 -9.07 -4.04
N GLY A 207 6.85 -7.81 -4.46
CA GLY A 207 5.79 -7.24 -5.28
C GLY A 207 6.25 -5.98 -6.01
N MET A 208 5.30 -5.26 -6.61
CA MET A 208 5.61 -4.17 -7.55
C MET A 208 5.09 -2.80 -7.09
N SER A 209 4.84 -2.61 -5.78
CA SER A 209 4.18 -1.42 -5.23
C SER A 209 4.73 -1.02 -3.86
N THR A 210 3.96 -0.23 -3.11
CA THR A 210 4.05 -0.02 -1.65
C THR A 210 5.30 0.73 -1.20
N VAL A 211 6.50 0.28 -1.53
CA VAL A 211 7.77 0.88 -1.06
C VAL A 211 7.89 2.36 -1.43
N PRO A 212 7.61 2.82 -2.65
CA PRO A 212 7.64 4.24 -2.98
C PRO A 212 6.66 5.08 -2.14
N GLU A 213 5.47 4.56 -1.92
CA GLU A 213 4.43 5.22 -1.11
C GLU A 213 4.89 5.39 0.33
N VAL A 214 5.44 4.33 0.93
CA VAL A 214 5.96 4.34 2.30
C VAL A 214 7.18 5.27 2.45
N ILE A 215 8.10 5.30 1.47
CA ILE A 215 9.23 6.24 1.47
C ILE A 215 8.73 7.70 1.51
N VAL A 216 7.75 8.05 0.67
CA VAL A 216 7.23 9.42 0.63
C VAL A 216 6.40 9.74 1.87
N ALA A 217 5.64 8.80 2.39
CA ALA A 217 4.88 8.95 3.63
C ALA A 217 5.82 9.26 4.82
N ASN A 218 6.90 8.47 4.98
CA ASN A 218 7.92 8.72 6.01
C ASN A 218 8.60 10.08 5.83
N HIS A 219 8.96 10.45 4.60
CA HIS A 219 9.51 11.78 4.30
C HIS A 219 8.57 12.91 4.77
N CYS A 220 7.27 12.70 4.69
CA CYS A 220 6.24 13.65 5.13
C CYS A 220 5.86 13.50 6.62
N GLY A 221 6.47 12.58 7.36
CA GLY A 221 6.15 12.32 8.77
C GLY A 221 4.81 11.62 8.99
N ILE A 222 4.30 10.90 7.99
CA ILE A 222 3.09 10.08 8.08
C ILE A 222 3.49 8.68 8.58
N LYS A 223 2.85 8.20 9.65
CA LYS A 223 3.05 6.84 10.16
C LYS A 223 2.50 5.82 9.17
N CYS A 224 3.24 4.74 8.92
CA CYS A 224 2.83 3.71 7.97
C CYS A 224 2.55 2.38 8.65
N PHE A 225 1.54 1.68 8.15
CA PHE A 225 1.29 0.27 8.39
C PHE A 225 1.08 -0.43 7.05
N GLY A 226 1.62 -1.64 6.89
CA GLY A 226 1.48 -2.41 5.66
C GLY A 226 1.13 -3.87 5.94
N ILE A 227 0.29 -4.44 5.06
CA ILE A 227 -0.08 -5.86 5.09
C ILE A 227 -0.12 -6.41 3.66
N SER A 228 0.45 -7.58 3.47
CA SER A 228 0.46 -8.31 2.20
C SER A 228 -0.38 -9.57 2.27
N VAL A 229 -1.01 -9.94 1.15
CA VAL A 229 -1.48 -11.30 0.92
C VAL A 229 -0.41 -12.05 0.13
N ILE A 230 -0.01 -13.23 0.58
CA ILE A 230 0.88 -14.11 -0.18
C ILE A 230 0.04 -14.86 -1.23
N THR A 231 0.28 -14.58 -2.51
CA THR A 231 -0.54 -15.06 -3.62
C THR A 231 0.09 -16.20 -4.42
N ASP A 232 1.39 -16.32 -4.35
CA ASP A 232 2.21 -17.34 -5.01
C ASP A 232 3.50 -17.57 -4.21
N LEU A 233 4.25 -18.61 -4.56
CA LEU A 233 5.46 -18.98 -3.82
C LEU A 233 6.67 -19.05 -4.74
N GLY A 234 7.61 -18.13 -4.54
CA GLY A 234 8.95 -18.11 -5.14
C GLY A 234 9.96 -18.99 -4.38
N VAL A 235 9.54 -20.14 -3.88
CA VAL A 235 10.37 -21.08 -3.11
C VAL A 235 10.78 -22.26 -3.98
N GLU A 236 12.04 -22.65 -3.92
CA GLU A 236 12.55 -23.78 -4.71
C GLU A 236 11.69 -25.03 -4.51
N GLY A 237 11.29 -25.67 -5.61
CA GLY A 237 10.39 -26.81 -5.63
C GLY A 237 8.89 -26.47 -5.48
N LYS A 238 8.53 -25.20 -5.25
CA LYS A 238 7.13 -24.74 -5.16
C LYS A 238 6.77 -23.71 -6.24
N ILE A 239 7.73 -23.27 -7.06
CA ILE A 239 7.51 -22.29 -8.12
C ILE A 239 6.66 -22.94 -9.22
N VAL A 240 5.54 -22.33 -9.55
CA VAL A 240 4.64 -22.69 -10.64
C VAL A 240 4.41 -21.48 -11.54
N GLU A 241 3.83 -21.67 -12.72
CA GLU A 241 3.37 -20.56 -13.55
C GLU A 241 2.33 -19.73 -12.78
N VAL A 242 2.44 -18.41 -12.85
CA VAL A 242 1.57 -17.45 -12.14
C VAL A 242 0.90 -16.54 -13.15
N SER A 243 -0.40 -16.37 -13.01
CA SER A 243 -1.20 -15.43 -13.78
C SER A 243 -1.80 -14.34 -12.85
N HIS A 244 -2.13 -13.20 -13.42
CA HIS A 244 -2.80 -12.13 -12.65
C HIS A 244 -4.16 -12.59 -12.09
N GLU A 245 -4.88 -13.45 -12.81
CA GLU A 245 -6.14 -14.02 -12.36
C GLU A 245 -5.97 -14.91 -11.12
N GLU A 246 -4.92 -15.74 -11.08
CA GLU A 246 -4.61 -16.59 -9.91
C GLU A 246 -4.22 -15.74 -8.70
N VAL A 247 -3.42 -14.69 -8.91
CA VAL A 247 -3.09 -13.69 -7.87
C VAL A 247 -4.35 -13.07 -7.29
N GLN A 248 -5.27 -12.60 -8.15
CA GLN A 248 -6.54 -12.01 -7.72
C GLN A 248 -7.40 -13.01 -6.94
N LYS A 249 -7.52 -14.25 -7.42
CA LYS A 249 -8.28 -15.32 -6.77
C LYS A 249 -7.72 -15.66 -5.38
N ALA A 250 -6.41 -15.77 -5.25
CA ALA A 250 -5.77 -16.03 -3.97
C ALA A 250 -6.01 -14.87 -2.99
N ALA A 251 -5.89 -13.63 -3.45
CA ALA A 251 -6.14 -12.44 -2.65
C ALA A 251 -7.61 -12.34 -2.20
N ASP A 252 -8.56 -12.61 -3.08
CA ASP A 252 -9.99 -12.57 -2.80
C ASP A 252 -10.42 -13.61 -1.75
N ALA A 253 -9.76 -14.76 -1.71
CA ALA A 253 -10.07 -15.82 -0.75
C ALA A 253 -9.82 -15.42 0.71
N VAL A 254 -8.81 -14.57 0.97
CA VAL A 254 -8.42 -14.12 2.32
C VAL A 254 -8.76 -12.67 2.61
N GLN A 255 -9.33 -11.97 1.63
CA GLN A 255 -9.75 -10.57 1.75
C GLN A 255 -10.60 -10.30 3.01
N PRO A 256 -11.57 -11.15 3.43
CA PRO A 256 -12.36 -10.88 4.63
C PRO A 256 -11.51 -10.80 5.91
N LEU A 257 -10.47 -11.64 6.03
CA LEU A 257 -9.57 -11.64 7.18
C LEU A 257 -8.69 -10.39 7.22
N MET A 258 -8.15 -9.99 6.06
CA MET A 258 -7.37 -8.76 5.94
C MET A 258 -8.22 -7.52 6.22
N ALA A 259 -9.45 -7.49 5.69
CA ALA A 259 -10.40 -6.39 5.93
C ALA A 259 -10.77 -6.27 7.42
N GLU A 260 -10.93 -7.40 8.11
CA GLU A 260 -11.20 -7.43 9.56
C GLU A 260 -10.07 -6.76 10.35
N ILE A 261 -8.81 -7.15 10.10
CA ILE A 261 -7.65 -6.53 10.75
C ILE A 261 -7.60 -5.03 10.47
N MET A 262 -7.73 -4.62 9.20
CA MET A 262 -7.63 -3.21 8.79
C MET A 262 -8.74 -2.36 9.41
N ARG A 263 -9.96 -2.86 9.44
CA ARG A 263 -11.13 -2.19 10.04
C ARG A 263 -10.90 -1.98 11.53
N GLU A 264 -10.52 -3.03 12.26
CA GLU A 264 -10.25 -2.95 13.69
C GLU A 264 -9.11 -1.97 14.01
N MET A 265 -8.05 -1.99 13.22
CA MET A 265 -6.95 -1.05 13.40
C MET A 265 -7.39 0.40 13.21
N ILE A 266 -8.19 0.68 12.18
CA ILE A 266 -8.70 2.02 11.90
C ILE A 266 -9.63 2.48 13.02
N ASN A 267 -10.50 1.61 13.51
CA ASN A 267 -11.44 1.95 14.59
C ASN A 267 -10.72 2.22 15.93
N ARG A 268 -9.55 1.62 16.16
CA ARG A 268 -8.75 1.80 17.38
C ARG A 268 -7.67 2.90 17.25
N ALA A 269 -7.52 3.50 16.06
CA ALA A 269 -6.51 4.54 15.79
C ALA A 269 -6.88 5.93 16.37
#